data_3648b28fde07c9a45e8b02810f9acc84
#
_entry.id   3648b28fde07c9a45e8b02810f9acc84
#
_cell.length_a   1.000
_cell.length_b   1.000
_cell.length_c   1.000
_cell.angle_alpha   90.00
_cell.angle_beta   90.00
_cell.angle_gamma   90.00
#
_symmetry.space_group_name_H-M   'P 1'
#
loop_
_entity.id
_entity.type
_entity.pdbx_description
1 polymer ?
#
loop_
_entity_poly.entity_id
_entity_poly.type
_entity_poly.pdbx_seq_one_letter_code
_entity_poly.pdbx_strand_id
1 'polypeptide(L)'
;MHQQTLHEGRKMQKKSFAAFSTALAAVLMISTGSPAYAADAADGSKMTVQQMRQPIPLSLNKVSKVLGQPDVYVYDCNPEDIYEKSHLKGSIHANKADWMNLLPKDKKNSFVILYCINRMCTVSFEAALEAINAGYENVYVMPDGIQGWVSNGYPFEGTSWKPYESKAPVLLQRKD
;
A
#
# COMPACT_ATOMS: atom_id res chain seq x y z
N MET A 1 -55.66 -26.84 9.78
CA MET A 1 -56.46 -26.66 8.57
C MET A 1 -55.59 -26.00 7.51
N HIS A 2 -55.41 -26.75 6.41
CA HIS A 2 -55.07 -26.39 5.02
C HIS A 2 -53.70 -25.68 4.82
N GLN A 3 -52.65 -26.37 4.34
CA GLN A 3 -52.38 -26.95 2.98
C GLN A 3 -52.60 -25.95 1.84
N GLN A 4 -51.57 -25.65 1.07
CA GLN A 4 -51.15 -26.24 -0.20
C GLN A 4 -50.02 -25.40 -0.78
N THR A 5 -48.81 -25.94 -1.01
CA THR A 5 -48.19 -26.48 -2.24
C THR A 5 -48.53 -25.71 -3.53
N LEU A 6 -47.54 -25.32 -4.26
CA LEU A 6 -47.41 -25.63 -5.69
C LEU A 6 -45.98 -25.34 -6.22
N HIS A 7 -45.43 -26.36 -6.81
CA HIS A 7 -44.33 -26.48 -7.72
C HIS A 7 -44.57 -25.73 -9.05
N GLU A 8 -43.51 -25.19 -9.62
CA GLU A 8 -43.29 -25.09 -11.08
C GLU A 8 -41.81 -24.70 -11.28
N GLY A 9 -40.91 -25.46 -11.81
CA GLY A 9 -40.95 -26.19 -13.05
C GLY A 9 -40.25 -25.34 -14.13
N ARG A 10 -38.85 -25.11 -14.04
CA ARG A 10 -38.16 -24.45 -15.13
C ARG A 10 -37.40 -25.47 -16.00
N LYS A 11 -37.96 -25.69 -17.18
CA LYS A 11 -37.50 -26.55 -18.26
C LYS A 11 -36.10 -26.22 -18.71
N MET A 12 -35.23 -27.23 -18.75
CA MET A 12 -33.99 -27.22 -19.45
C MET A 12 -34.22 -27.24 -20.96
N GLN A 13 -33.69 -26.28 -21.66
CA GLN A 13 -33.63 -26.25 -23.11
C GLN A 13 -32.31 -26.81 -23.61
N LYS A 14 -32.31 -28.03 -24.12
CA LYS A 14 -31.21 -28.64 -24.85
C LYS A 14 -31.10 -27.96 -26.21
N LYS A 15 -29.97 -27.38 -26.52
CA LYS A 15 -29.63 -26.98 -27.88
C LYS A 15 -28.59 -27.94 -28.46
N SER A 16 -28.96 -28.51 -29.55
CA SER A 16 -28.31 -29.56 -30.34
C SER A 16 -26.96 -29.13 -30.88
N PHE A 17 -26.05 -30.07 -30.85
CA PHE A 17 -24.81 -30.07 -31.61
C PHE A 17 -25.12 -30.27 -33.13
N ALA A 18 -24.56 -29.41 -33.96
CA ALA A 18 -24.38 -29.68 -35.36
C ALA A 18 -22.89 -29.81 -35.64
N ALA A 19 -22.51 -31.01 -36.01
CA ALA A 19 -21.18 -31.35 -36.48
C ALA A 19 -21.02 -30.84 -37.92
N PHE A 20 -19.90 -30.19 -38.20
CA PHE A 20 -19.38 -30.06 -39.57
C PHE A 20 -17.95 -30.61 -39.61
N SER A 21 -17.85 -31.72 -40.32
CA SER A 21 -16.61 -32.38 -40.72
C SER A 21 -16.28 -31.96 -42.17
N THR A 22 -15.03 -31.53 -42.41
CA THR A 22 -14.30 -31.76 -43.69
C THR A 22 -12.89 -31.19 -43.56
N ALA A 23 -11.95 -32.04 -43.66
CA ALA A 23 -10.97 -32.39 -44.68
C ALA A 23 -9.64 -31.60 -44.63
N LEU A 24 -8.65 -32.26 -44.15
CA LEU A 24 -7.34 -32.67 -44.66
C LEU A 24 -6.69 -31.75 -45.74
N ALA A 25 -5.61 -31.04 -45.36
CA ALA A 25 -4.46 -30.80 -46.24
C ALA A 25 -3.21 -30.64 -45.38
N ALA A 26 -2.33 -31.63 -45.46
CA ALA A 26 -0.99 -31.58 -44.90
C ALA A 26 -0.08 -30.72 -45.80
N VAL A 27 0.55 -29.71 -45.22
CA VAL A 27 1.77 -29.13 -45.80
C VAL A 27 2.83 -29.11 -44.71
N LEU A 28 3.79 -30.01 -44.80
CA LEU A 28 5.04 -29.97 -44.05
C LEU A 28 5.86 -28.78 -44.59
N MET A 29 5.99 -27.74 -43.78
CA MET A 29 7.07 -26.78 -43.88
C MET A 29 7.88 -26.84 -42.61
N ILE A 30 9.03 -27.52 -42.71
CA ILE A 30 10.09 -27.46 -41.70
C ILE A 30 10.75 -26.10 -41.86
N SER A 31 10.37 -25.15 -41.03
CA SER A 31 11.14 -23.93 -40.82
C SER A 31 11.87 -24.05 -39.48
N THR A 32 13.18 -24.21 -39.56
CA THR A 32 14.11 -24.00 -38.48
C THR A 32 14.07 -22.51 -38.13
N GLY A 33 13.12 -22.13 -37.31
CA GLY A 33 13.01 -20.78 -36.72
C GLY A 33 13.53 -20.83 -35.30
N SER A 34 14.61 -20.11 -35.05
CA SER A 34 15.07 -19.77 -33.70
C SER A 34 13.90 -19.31 -32.83
N PRO A 35 13.90 -19.60 -31.53
CA PRO A 35 12.90 -19.01 -30.64
C PRO A 35 13.09 -17.49 -30.67
N ALA A 36 12.25 -16.82 -31.45
CA ALA A 36 12.07 -15.40 -31.26
C ALA A 36 11.58 -15.23 -29.82
N TYR A 37 12.42 -14.64 -28.98
CA TYR A 37 11.94 -14.01 -27.76
C TYR A 37 10.86 -13.03 -28.20
N ALA A 38 9.60 -13.43 -28.02
CA ALA A 38 8.51 -12.50 -28.03
C ALA A 38 8.81 -11.57 -26.87
N ALA A 39 9.38 -10.40 -27.18
CA ALA A 39 9.30 -9.27 -26.29
C ALA A 39 7.79 -9.08 -26.08
N ASP A 40 7.31 -9.39 -24.88
CA ASP A 40 6.03 -8.89 -24.42
C ASP A 40 6.07 -7.39 -24.71
N ALA A 41 5.33 -7.01 -25.73
CA ALA A 41 5.06 -5.61 -25.98
C ALA A 41 4.40 -5.12 -24.71
N ALA A 42 5.18 -4.38 -23.92
CA ALA A 42 4.70 -3.72 -22.74
C ALA A 42 3.41 -3.02 -23.15
N ASP A 43 2.29 -3.49 -22.58
CA ASP A 43 1.03 -2.77 -22.66
C ASP A 43 1.33 -1.34 -22.24
N GLY A 44 1.36 -0.44 -23.20
CA GLY A 44 1.59 0.98 -22.99
C GLY A 44 0.39 1.62 -22.33
N SER A 45 -0.11 1.00 -21.27
CA SER A 45 -1.12 1.59 -20.41
C SER A 45 -0.55 2.89 -19.86
N LYS A 46 -1.01 4.00 -20.41
CA LYS A 46 -0.64 5.33 -19.94
C LYS A 46 -0.97 5.41 -18.47
N MET A 47 0.06 5.54 -17.62
CA MET A 47 -0.13 5.77 -16.20
C MET A 47 -1.09 6.94 -16.02
N THR A 48 -2.09 6.76 -15.19
CA THR A 48 -3.01 7.85 -14.82
C THR A 48 -2.26 8.91 -14.03
N VAL A 49 -2.74 10.14 -14.04
CA VAL A 49 -2.16 11.22 -13.20
C VAL A 49 -2.11 10.82 -11.74
N GLN A 50 -3.07 10.03 -11.27
CA GLN A 50 -3.11 9.50 -9.90
C GLN A 50 -1.93 8.55 -9.62
N GLN A 51 -1.58 7.68 -10.56
CA GLN A 51 -0.43 6.76 -10.42
C GLN A 51 0.93 7.46 -10.46
N MET A 52 0.99 8.68 -11.00
CA MET A 52 2.21 9.50 -11.01
C MET A 52 2.38 10.34 -9.74
N ARG A 53 1.35 10.43 -8.89
CA ARG A 53 1.45 11.20 -7.65
C ARG A 53 2.37 10.48 -6.65
N GLN A 54 3.16 11.28 -5.96
CA GLN A 54 4.04 10.81 -4.90
C GLN A 54 3.63 11.45 -3.56
N PRO A 55 3.82 10.75 -2.43
CA PRO A 55 3.56 11.33 -1.13
C PRO A 55 4.51 12.51 -0.87
N ILE A 56 4.01 13.54 -0.21
CA ILE A 56 4.76 14.76 0.07
C ILE A 56 5.50 14.59 1.40
N PRO A 57 6.85 14.75 1.43
CA PRO A 57 7.59 14.66 2.68
C PRO A 57 7.33 15.85 3.59
N LEU A 58 7.08 15.59 4.87
CA LEU A 58 6.94 16.58 5.92
C LEU A 58 8.11 16.50 6.90
N SER A 59 8.64 17.66 7.29
CA SER A 59 9.59 17.76 8.38
C SER A 59 8.93 17.56 9.74
N LEU A 60 9.72 17.15 10.75
CA LEU A 60 9.26 17.00 12.14
C LEU A 60 8.52 18.24 12.65
N ASN A 61 9.05 19.43 12.37
CA ASN A 61 8.44 20.70 12.78
C ASN A 61 7.06 20.92 12.13
N LYS A 62 6.88 20.54 10.87
CA LYS A 62 5.57 20.65 10.20
C LYS A 62 4.58 19.67 10.82
N VAL A 63 4.98 18.42 11.04
CA VAL A 63 4.14 17.41 11.69
C VAL A 63 3.74 17.86 13.09
N SER A 64 4.66 18.37 13.90
CA SER A 64 4.38 18.82 15.26
C SER A 64 3.34 19.95 15.34
N LYS A 65 3.26 20.78 14.31
CA LYS A 65 2.29 21.89 14.22
C LYS A 65 0.88 21.45 13.83
N VAL A 66 0.75 20.34 13.13
CA VAL A 66 -0.54 19.86 12.66
C VAL A 66 -1.06 18.66 13.44
N LEU A 67 -0.21 18.02 14.24
CA LEU A 67 -0.60 16.87 15.05
C LEU A 67 -1.76 17.23 15.98
N GLY A 68 -2.82 16.41 15.93
CA GLY A 68 -4.03 16.62 16.75
C GLY A 68 -5.00 17.69 16.23
N GLN A 69 -4.74 18.31 15.07
CA GLN A 69 -5.71 19.17 14.42
C GLN A 69 -6.86 18.37 13.78
N PRO A 70 -8.03 18.95 13.62
CA PRO A 70 -9.14 18.34 12.89
C PRO A 70 -8.68 17.90 11.50
N ASP A 71 -9.23 16.77 11.02
CA ASP A 71 -8.97 16.18 9.71
C ASP A 71 -7.51 15.77 9.45
N VAL A 72 -6.64 15.79 10.45
CA VAL A 72 -5.27 15.28 10.39
C VAL A 72 -5.20 13.90 11.04
N TYR A 73 -4.85 12.90 10.25
CA TYR A 73 -4.74 11.50 10.65
C TYR A 73 -3.31 11.04 10.50
N VAL A 74 -2.73 10.55 11.56
CA VAL A 74 -1.32 10.12 11.59
C VAL A 74 -1.25 8.61 11.80
N TYR A 75 -0.52 7.94 10.93
CA TYR A 75 -0.43 6.47 10.88
C TYR A 75 1.00 6.02 11.14
N ASP A 76 1.15 5.15 12.12
CA ASP A 76 2.39 4.48 12.45
C ASP A 76 2.49 3.14 11.72
N CYS A 77 3.44 3.02 10.81
CA CYS A 77 3.69 1.81 10.03
C CYS A 77 4.76 0.90 10.65
N ASN A 78 5.17 1.16 11.88
CA ASN A 78 6.12 0.31 12.60
C ASN A 78 5.47 -1.01 13.04
N PRO A 79 6.27 -2.07 13.24
CA PRO A 79 5.82 -3.27 13.94
C PRO A 79 5.28 -2.95 15.35
N GLU A 80 4.41 -3.84 15.85
CA GLU A 80 3.73 -3.68 17.15
C GLU A 80 4.69 -3.36 18.30
N ASP A 81 5.80 -4.09 18.37
CA ASP A 81 6.79 -3.94 19.45
C ASP A 81 7.50 -2.58 19.45
N ILE A 82 7.57 -1.91 18.30
CA ILE A 82 8.08 -0.54 18.18
C ILE A 82 6.98 0.46 18.53
N TYR A 83 5.77 0.25 18.01
CA TYR A 83 4.64 1.09 18.31
C TYR A 83 4.34 1.16 19.81
N GLU A 84 4.32 0.04 20.50
CA GLU A 84 4.11 -0.02 21.96
C GLU A 84 5.19 0.71 22.75
N LYS A 85 6.42 0.70 22.24
CA LYS A 85 7.53 1.41 22.91
C LYS A 85 7.46 2.91 22.72
N SER A 86 7.20 3.34 21.48
CA SER A 86 7.14 4.77 21.18
C SER A 86 6.39 5.03 19.86
N HIS A 87 5.42 5.91 19.94
CA HIS A 87 4.65 6.39 18.78
C HIS A 87 4.26 7.86 18.98
N LEU A 88 3.89 8.54 17.90
CA LEU A 88 3.39 9.92 17.99
C LEU A 88 2.05 9.92 18.72
N LYS A 89 1.84 10.91 19.56
CA LYS A 89 0.60 11.06 20.33
C LYS A 89 -0.62 11.01 19.42
N GLY A 90 -1.53 10.07 19.72
CA GLY A 90 -2.77 9.88 18.95
C GLY A 90 -2.58 9.29 17.55
N SER A 91 -1.40 8.77 17.23
CA SER A 91 -1.21 8.04 15.97
C SER A 91 -1.94 6.70 15.98
N ILE A 92 -2.37 6.28 14.80
CA ILE A 92 -3.08 5.02 14.58
C ILE A 92 -2.07 3.97 14.12
N HIS A 93 -2.02 2.82 14.79
CA HIS A 93 -1.14 1.73 14.37
C HIS A 93 -1.64 1.10 13.06
N ALA A 94 -0.84 1.19 12.01
CA ALA A 94 -1.19 0.82 10.64
C ALA A 94 -0.39 -0.36 10.07
N ASN A 95 0.48 -1.00 10.84
CA ASN A 95 1.18 -2.20 10.39
C ASN A 95 0.29 -3.44 10.54
N LYS A 96 -0.78 -3.49 9.72
CA LYS A 96 -1.81 -4.54 9.70
C LYS A 96 -2.27 -4.77 8.27
N ALA A 97 -2.66 -6.00 7.95
CA ALA A 97 -3.12 -6.35 6.60
C ALA A 97 -4.35 -5.54 6.12
N ASP A 98 -5.18 -5.11 7.05
CA ASP A 98 -6.41 -4.36 6.79
C ASP A 98 -6.31 -2.86 7.12
N TRP A 99 -5.09 -2.32 7.21
CA TRP A 99 -4.82 -0.94 7.63
C TRP A 99 -5.59 0.10 6.81
N MET A 100 -5.88 -0.18 5.55
CA MET A 100 -6.65 0.70 4.67
C MET A 100 -8.07 0.98 5.21
N ASN A 101 -8.64 0.08 6.02
CA ASN A 101 -9.93 0.28 6.66
C ASN A 101 -9.89 1.32 7.79
N LEU A 102 -8.69 1.68 8.25
CA LEU A 102 -8.49 2.69 9.28
C LEU A 102 -8.45 4.11 8.70
N LEU A 103 -8.39 4.24 7.37
CA LEU A 103 -8.32 5.54 6.71
C LEU A 103 -9.66 6.30 6.81
N PRO A 104 -9.62 7.65 6.88
CA PRO A 104 -10.81 8.48 6.96
C PRO A 104 -11.67 8.35 5.71
N LYS A 105 -12.98 8.58 5.84
CA LYS A 105 -13.92 8.48 4.71
C LYS A 105 -13.76 9.64 3.72
N ASP A 106 -13.40 10.83 4.21
CA ASP A 106 -13.19 12.00 3.36
C ASP A 106 -11.79 11.97 2.72
N LYS A 107 -11.75 11.49 1.50
CA LYS A 107 -10.49 11.35 0.76
C LYS A 107 -9.92 12.68 0.24
N LYS A 108 -10.75 13.72 0.16
CA LYS A 108 -10.36 15.01 -0.42
C LYS A 108 -9.80 15.98 0.62
N ASN A 109 -10.44 16.03 1.80
CA ASN A 109 -10.08 17.02 2.79
C ASN A 109 -9.23 16.46 3.93
N SER A 110 -9.21 15.14 4.13
CA SER A 110 -8.37 14.54 5.18
C SER A 110 -6.89 14.59 4.83
N PHE A 111 -6.08 14.96 5.81
CA PHE A 111 -4.62 14.94 5.76
C PHE A 111 -4.11 13.62 6.33
N VAL A 112 -3.58 12.77 5.49
CA VAL A 112 -3.06 11.45 5.84
C VAL A 112 -1.55 11.53 5.93
N ILE A 113 -1.00 11.38 7.12
CA ILE A 113 0.45 11.43 7.39
C ILE A 113 0.89 10.04 7.84
N LEU A 114 1.87 9.45 7.13
CA LEU A 114 2.40 8.15 7.48
C LEU A 114 3.87 8.27 7.90
N TYR A 115 4.27 7.46 8.85
CA TYR A 115 5.66 7.38 9.26
C TYR A 115 6.03 5.94 9.66
N CYS A 116 7.32 5.69 9.70
CA CYS A 116 7.91 4.43 10.13
C CYS A 116 9.02 4.70 11.15
N ILE A 117 10.01 3.83 11.26
CA ILE A 117 11.07 3.98 12.27
C ILE A 117 12.03 5.13 11.92
N ASN A 118 12.51 5.21 10.69
CA ASN A 118 13.49 6.21 10.24
C ASN A 118 13.52 6.29 8.69
N ARG A 119 14.48 7.08 8.15
CA ARG A 119 14.62 7.34 6.71
C ARG A 119 14.99 6.10 5.87
N MET A 120 15.45 5.02 6.49
CA MET A 120 15.82 3.79 5.78
C MET A 120 14.62 2.85 5.59
N CYS A 121 13.50 3.12 6.27
CA CYS A 121 12.30 2.30 6.19
C CYS A 121 11.41 2.76 5.02
N THR A 122 11.03 1.84 4.14
CA THR A 122 10.17 2.13 2.97
C THR A 122 8.69 1.92 3.25
N VAL A 123 8.33 1.21 4.31
CA VAL A 123 6.95 0.78 4.59
C VAL A 123 5.96 1.94 4.61
N SER A 124 6.30 3.05 5.25
CA SER A 124 5.42 4.23 5.28
C SER A 124 5.26 4.90 3.92
N PHE A 125 6.27 4.83 3.07
CA PHE A 125 6.20 5.34 1.70
C PHE A 125 5.32 4.44 0.83
N GLU A 126 5.47 3.13 0.95
CA GLU A 126 4.64 2.15 0.24
C GLU A 126 3.16 2.29 0.64
N ALA A 127 2.88 2.35 1.94
CA ALA A 127 1.53 2.60 2.44
C ALA A 127 0.96 3.95 1.97
N ALA A 128 1.78 4.99 1.87
CA ALA A 128 1.36 6.27 1.31
C ALA A 128 0.98 6.18 -0.18
N LEU A 129 1.71 5.39 -0.96
CA LEU A 129 1.35 5.12 -2.36
C LEU A 129 0.02 4.36 -2.46
N GLU A 130 -0.23 3.40 -1.58
CA GLU A 130 -1.52 2.71 -1.51
C GLU A 130 -2.67 3.68 -1.23
N ALA A 131 -2.50 4.59 -0.27
CA ALA A 131 -3.50 5.62 0.02
C ALA A 131 -3.75 6.55 -1.18
N ILE A 132 -2.69 6.98 -1.88
CA ILE A 132 -2.80 7.78 -3.10
C ILE A 132 -3.58 7.01 -4.17
N ASN A 133 -3.25 5.75 -4.40
CA ASN A 133 -3.93 4.90 -5.38
C ASN A 133 -5.40 4.66 -5.01
N ALA A 134 -5.72 4.64 -3.74
CA ALA A 134 -7.10 4.59 -3.25
C ALA A 134 -7.87 5.91 -3.40
N GLY A 135 -7.23 6.99 -3.86
CA GLY A 135 -7.85 8.26 -4.19
C GLY A 135 -7.74 9.34 -3.11
N TYR A 136 -6.90 9.17 -2.09
CA TYR A 136 -6.63 10.23 -1.12
C TYR A 136 -5.81 11.35 -1.75
N GLU A 137 -6.24 12.61 -1.56
CA GLU A 137 -5.63 13.76 -2.21
C GLU A 137 -4.47 14.38 -1.41
N ASN A 138 -4.51 14.32 -0.09
CA ASN A 138 -3.53 14.92 0.79
C ASN A 138 -2.77 13.85 1.57
N VAL A 139 -1.80 13.23 0.92
CA VAL A 139 -1.00 12.14 1.50
C VAL A 139 0.45 12.57 1.68
N TYR A 140 0.94 12.40 2.89
CA TYR A 140 2.24 12.86 3.33
C TYR A 140 3.01 11.72 4.01
N VAL A 141 4.32 11.84 4.02
CA VAL A 141 5.20 10.98 4.83
C VAL A 141 6.07 11.84 5.73
N MET A 142 6.37 11.36 6.92
CA MET A 142 7.39 11.91 7.81
C MET A 142 8.64 11.01 7.73
N PRO A 143 9.62 11.32 6.87
CA PRO A 143 10.74 10.41 6.60
C PRO A 143 11.63 10.16 7.80
N ASP A 144 11.78 11.14 8.69
CA ASP A 144 12.62 11.01 9.89
C ASP A 144 12.10 9.96 10.86
N GLY A 145 10.83 9.60 10.76
CA GLY A 145 10.18 8.55 11.54
C GLY A 145 10.17 8.83 13.03
N ILE A 146 9.77 7.80 13.81
CA ILE A 146 9.72 7.91 15.27
C ILE A 146 11.13 8.15 15.87
N GLN A 147 12.16 7.57 15.26
CA GLN A 147 13.54 7.77 15.71
C GLN A 147 13.96 9.24 15.60
N GLY A 148 13.70 9.87 14.46
CA GLY A 148 13.97 11.30 14.29
C GLY A 148 13.13 12.17 15.21
N TRP A 149 11.85 11.82 15.40
CA TRP A 149 10.92 12.52 16.28
C TRP A 149 11.44 12.59 17.70
N VAL A 150 11.74 11.45 18.31
CA VAL A 150 12.21 11.38 19.69
C VAL A 150 13.63 11.95 19.85
N SER A 151 14.53 11.68 18.91
CA SER A 151 15.91 12.20 18.97
C SER A 151 15.97 13.73 18.91
N ASN A 152 14.95 14.38 18.38
CA ASN A 152 14.83 15.84 18.35
C ASN A 152 13.99 16.40 19.52
N GLY A 153 13.67 15.57 20.52
CA GLY A 153 13.00 15.99 21.75
C GLY A 153 11.49 16.21 21.62
N TYR A 154 10.85 15.72 20.56
CA TYR A 154 9.40 15.80 20.43
C TYR A 154 8.72 14.78 21.35
N PRO A 155 7.53 15.12 21.91
CA PRO A 155 6.81 14.24 22.83
C PRO A 155 6.24 13.02 22.09
N PHE A 156 6.30 11.88 22.75
CA PHE A 156 5.77 10.60 22.24
C PHE A 156 4.92 9.92 23.32
N GLU A 157 4.14 8.92 22.89
CA GLU A 157 3.42 7.99 23.78
C GLU A 157 4.06 6.61 23.68
N GLY A 158 3.94 5.80 24.72
CA GLY A 158 4.50 4.45 24.81
C GLY A 158 5.21 4.19 26.12
N THR A 159 5.81 3.01 26.24
CA THR A 159 6.39 2.50 27.50
C THR A 159 7.84 2.94 27.73
N SER A 160 8.61 3.11 26.69
CA SER A 160 10.00 3.54 26.78
C SER A 160 10.56 3.92 25.42
N TRP A 161 11.43 4.92 25.39
CA TRP A 161 12.31 5.14 24.26
C TRP A 161 13.73 4.68 24.62
N LYS A 162 14.18 3.61 23.98
CA LYS A 162 15.61 3.43 23.73
C LYS A 162 15.80 3.67 22.25
N PRO A 163 16.65 4.65 21.85
CA PRO A 163 16.98 4.77 20.45
C PRO A 163 17.39 3.39 19.95
N TYR A 164 16.86 3.00 18.81
CA TYR A 164 17.38 1.82 18.12
C TYR A 164 18.88 2.07 17.99
N GLU A 165 19.67 1.43 18.83
CA GLU A 165 21.11 1.39 18.67
C GLU A 165 21.36 0.60 17.39
N SER A 166 21.29 1.33 16.27
CA SER A 166 21.95 0.89 15.07
C SER A 166 23.39 0.69 15.51
N LYS A 167 23.81 -0.55 15.67
CA LYS A 167 25.23 -0.88 15.67
C LYS A 167 25.71 -0.58 14.25
N ALA A 168 25.82 0.73 13.97
CA ALA A 168 26.51 1.17 12.78
C ALA A 168 27.86 0.47 12.80
N PRO A 169 28.23 -0.27 11.76
CA PRO A 169 29.54 -0.90 11.72
C PRO A 169 30.56 0.20 11.97
N VAL A 170 31.49 -0.05 12.87
CA VAL A 170 32.58 0.86 13.34
C VAL A 170 33.45 1.40 12.20
N LEU A 171 33.13 1.06 10.95
CA LEU A 171 33.87 1.42 9.74
C LEU A 171 33.79 2.90 9.30
N LEU A 172 33.03 3.74 10.00
CA LEU A 172 32.92 5.16 9.66
C LEU A 172 33.48 6.11 10.72
N GLN A 173 34.22 5.63 11.69
CA GLN A 173 35.07 6.52 12.49
C GLN A 173 36.30 6.88 11.67
N ARG A 174 36.19 7.94 10.87
CA ARG A 174 37.39 8.65 10.37
C ARG A 174 38.14 9.14 11.61
N LYS A 175 39.31 8.56 11.85
CA LYS A 175 40.29 9.19 12.69
C LYS A 175 40.92 10.32 11.83
N ASP A 176 40.61 11.53 12.18
CA ASP A 176 41.40 12.70 11.74
C ASP A 176 42.74 12.65 12.44
#